data_4a74afc23ef69611fec14cd7caf8f7c0
#
_entry.id   4a74afc23ef69611fec14cd7caf8f7c0
#
_cell.length_a   1.000
_cell.length_b   1.000
_cell.length_c   1.000
_cell.angle_alpha   90.00
_cell.angle_beta   90.00
_cell.angle_gamma   90.00
#
_symmetry.space_group_name_H-M   'P 1'
#
loop_
_entity.id
_entity.type
_entity.pdbx_description
1 polymer ?
#
loop_
_entity_poly.entity_id
_entity_poly.type
_entity_poly.pdbx_seq_one_letter_code
_entity_poly.pdbx_strand_id
1 'polypeptide(L)'
;MTNFRRTLILAIFALTCICVAAQTPAPVVVELFTSEGCSSCPPADDFLRTLDATQPVTGVRLIVLGEHVDYWDDQGWKDKYSDHNFTVRQQNYADKLKLKSSYTPQMVIDGAVESSGNDRQRASQAFENARTQPKVNLQISSMKLENGVLRAHIESGPVPASADVFVALALDHAESQVLRGENGGHHLEHVAIARTFVKAGKASKGTAFAGDVKLKAHPSDGPYRLIAFVQEPNQGKIVGAAVQSLGTEKLHQGN
;
A
#
# COMPACT_ATOMS: atom_id res chain seq x y z
N MET A 1 -44.42 -39.30 61.25
CA MET A 1 -44.47 -37.95 60.67
C MET A 1 -43.13 -37.57 60.20
N THR A 2 -42.86 -37.79 58.92
CA THR A 2 -41.54 -37.66 58.30
C THR A 2 -41.51 -36.42 57.40
N ASN A 3 -40.76 -35.39 57.79
CA ASN A 3 -40.59 -34.16 57.00
C ASN A 3 -39.52 -34.34 55.90
N PHE A 4 -39.98 -34.32 54.66
CA PHE A 4 -39.14 -34.37 53.46
C PHE A 4 -38.75 -32.92 53.07
N ARG A 5 -37.53 -32.49 53.41
CA ARG A 5 -36.96 -31.18 52.91
C ARG A 5 -36.51 -31.35 51.47
N ARG A 6 -37.24 -30.71 50.53
CA ARG A 6 -36.80 -30.57 49.15
C ARG A 6 -35.78 -29.43 49.05
N THR A 7 -34.50 -29.79 48.79
CA THR A 7 -33.44 -28.83 48.47
C THR A 7 -33.53 -28.48 46.99
N LEU A 8 -33.87 -27.24 46.67
CA LEU A 8 -33.90 -26.70 45.31
C LEU A 8 -32.50 -26.22 44.95
N ILE A 9 -31.80 -26.94 44.06
CA ILE A 9 -30.49 -26.53 43.52
C ILE A 9 -30.74 -25.61 42.34
N LEU A 10 -30.54 -24.29 42.53
CA LEU A 10 -30.50 -23.32 41.43
C LEU A 10 -29.14 -23.43 40.70
N ALA A 11 -29.13 -24.01 39.50
CA ALA A 11 -27.96 -23.98 38.61
C ALA A 11 -27.93 -22.61 37.93
N ILE A 12 -27.02 -21.75 38.37
CA ILE A 12 -26.72 -20.47 37.69
C ILE A 12 -25.85 -20.77 36.48
N PHE A 13 -26.45 -20.72 35.30
CA PHE A 13 -25.73 -20.77 34.02
C PHE A 13 -25.07 -19.40 33.76
N ALA A 14 -23.80 -19.26 34.09
CA ALA A 14 -23.02 -18.07 33.75
C ALA A 14 -22.78 -18.09 32.24
N LEU A 15 -23.51 -17.24 31.51
CA LEU A 15 -23.33 -16.99 30.08
C LEU A 15 -22.04 -16.16 29.91
N THR A 16 -20.90 -16.81 29.68
CA THR A 16 -19.64 -16.13 29.34
C THR A 16 -19.75 -15.59 27.92
N CYS A 17 -20.01 -14.28 27.81
CA CYS A 17 -19.93 -13.56 26.52
C CYS A 17 -18.46 -13.54 26.08
N ILE A 18 -18.09 -14.43 25.16
CA ILE A 18 -16.78 -14.39 24.52
C ILE A 18 -16.81 -13.21 23.53
N CYS A 19 -16.27 -12.06 23.95
CA CYS A 19 -15.96 -10.98 23.02
C CYS A 19 -14.87 -11.47 22.07
N VAL A 20 -15.27 -11.93 20.88
CA VAL A 20 -14.33 -12.12 19.76
C VAL A 20 -13.88 -10.73 19.33
N ALA A 21 -12.70 -10.31 19.77
CA ALA A 21 -12.09 -9.10 19.24
C ALA A 21 -11.90 -9.31 17.74
N ALA A 22 -12.56 -8.51 16.92
CA ALA A 22 -12.36 -8.52 15.48
C ALA A 22 -10.87 -8.21 15.22
N GLN A 23 -10.14 -9.17 14.69
CA GLN A 23 -8.73 -8.95 14.34
C GLN A 23 -8.66 -7.92 13.22
N THR A 24 -7.89 -6.87 13.43
CA THR A 24 -7.62 -5.87 12.39
C THR A 24 -6.93 -6.58 11.21
N PRO A 25 -7.41 -6.41 9.97
CA PRO A 25 -6.78 -7.04 8.81
C PRO A 25 -5.30 -6.70 8.72
N ALA A 26 -4.46 -7.68 8.42
CA ALA A 26 -3.02 -7.49 8.26
C ALA A 26 -2.74 -6.60 7.03
N PRO A 27 -2.04 -5.46 7.16
CA PRO A 27 -1.71 -4.63 6.03
C PRO A 27 -0.63 -5.30 5.17
N VAL A 28 -0.85 -5.35 3.85
CA VAL A 28 0.07 -5.90 2.86
C VAL A 28 0.25 -4.87 1.75
N VAL A 29 1.48 -4.42 1.53
CA VAL A 29 1.80 -3.49 0.45
C VAL A 29 2.03 -4.25 -0.84
N VAL A 30 1.37 -3.78 -1.91
CA VAL A 30 1.49 -4.33 -3.26
C VAL A 30 1.98 -3.22 -4.18
N GLU A 31 3.26 -3.26 -4.51
CA GLU A 31 3.90 -2.33 -5.44
C GLU A 31 3.86 -2.92 -6.85
N LEU A 32 3.38 -2.15 -7.82
CA LEU A 32 3.39 -2.51 -9.23
C LEU A 32 4.27 -1.52 -10.01
N PHE A 33 5.40 -2.01 -10.52
CA PHE A 33 6.24 -1.27 -11.45
C PHE A 33 5.68 -1.43 -12.86
N THR A 34 5.22 -0.33 -13.45
CA THR A 34 4.44 -0.27 -14.68
C THR A 34 4.84 0.92 -15.55
N SER A 35 4.30 1.04 -16.74
CA SER A 35 4.40 2.23 -17.60
C SER A 35 3.28 2.25 -18.64
N GLU A 36 2.77 3.43 -18.98
CA GLU A 36 1.85 3.62 -20.11
C GLU A 36 2.50 3.26 -21.46
N GLY A 37 3.84 3.26 -21.56
CA GLY A 37 4.60 2.87 -22.74
C GLY A 37 4.73 1.37 -22.97
N CYS A 38 4.42 0.54 -21.96
CA CYS A 38 4.63 -0.91 -21.97
C CYS A 38 3.34 -1.65 -22.37
N SER A 39 3.31 -2.35 -23.49
CA SER A 39 2.11 -3.03 -24.02
C SER A 39 1.64 -4.23 -23.20
N SER A 40 2.51 -4.83 -22.38
CA SER A 40 2.16 -5.91 -21.47
C SER A 40 1.68 -5.45 -20.08
N CYS A 41 1.72 -4.14 -19.81
CA CYS A 41 1.38 -3.56 -18.51
C CYS A 41 -0.13 -3.41 -18.24
N PRO A 42 -0.99 -3.02 -19.20
CA PRO A 42 -2.39 -2.73 -18.91
C PRO A 42 -3.15 -3.85 -18.17
N PRO A 43 -2.96 -5.15 -18.49
CA PRO A 43 -3.62 -6.22 -17.70
C PRO A 43 -3.18 -6.28 -16.23
N ALA A 44 -1.94 -5.87 -15.91
CA ALA A 44 -1.45 -5.80 -14.54
C ALA A 44 -1.99 -4.58 -13.79
N ASP A 45 -2.12 -3.44 -14.48
CA ASP A 45 -2.77 -2.24 -13.94
C ASP A 45 -4.25 -2.53 -13.61
N ASP A 46 -4.97 -3.23 -14.49
CA ASP A 46 -6.34 -3.71 -14.23
C ASP A 46 -6.41 -4.66 -13.03
N PHE A 47 -5.41 -5.53 -12.90
CA PHE A 47 -5.35 -6.42 -11.74
C PHE A 47 -5.10 -5.63 -10.45
N LEU A 48 -4.18 -4.67 -10.45
CA LEU A 48 -3.94 -3.80 -9.30
C LEU A 48 -5.21 -3.05 -8.88
N ARG A 49 -5.96 -2.50 -9.86
CA ARG A 49 -7.24 -1.82 -9.66
C ARG A 49 -8.29 -2.77 -9.05
N THR A 50 -8.34 -4.02 -9.54
CA THR A 50 -9.23 -5.05 -8.99
C THR A 50 -8.87 -5.37 -7.54
N LEU A 51 -7.58 -5.52 -7.21
CA LEU A 51 -7.12 -5.78 -5.84
C LEU A 51 -7.51 -4.65 -4.89
N ASP A 52 -7.34 -3.40 -5.31
CA ASP A 52 -7.71 -2.23 -4.51
C ASP A 52 -9.22 -2.18 -4.21
N ALA A 53 -10.03 -2.39 -5.24
CA ALA A 53 -11.49 -2.29 -5.14
C ALA A 53 -12.13 -3.46 -4.37
N THR A 54 -11.64 -4.69 -4.57
CA THR A 54 -12.34 -5.90 -4.08
C THR A 54 -11.79 -6.48 -2.79
N GLN A 55 -10.52 -6.18 -2.45
CA GLN A 55 -9.87 -6.72 -1.25
C GLN A 55 -10.11 -8.23 -1.08
N PRO A 56 -9.65 -9.08 -2.02
CA PRO A 56 -10.17 -10.45 -2.19
C PRO A 56 -9.73 -11.43 -1.10
N VAL A 57 -8.85 -11.04 -0.17
CA VAL A 57 -8.30 -11.94 0.86
C VAL A 57 -8.82 -11.56 2.23
N THR A 58 -9.61 -12.42 2.84
CA THR A 58 -10.15 -12.20 4.19
C THR A 58 -9.03 -12.11 5.23
N GLY A 59 -9.09 -11.08 6.07
CA GLY A 59 -8.08 -10.83 7.12
C GLY A 59 -6.82 -10.15 6.61
N VAL A 60 -6.80 -9.71 5.35
CA VAL A 60 -5.72 -8.89 4.75
C VAL A 60 -6.29 -7.57 4.27
N ARG A 61 -5.57 -6.49 4.48
CA ARG A 61 -5.80 -5.19 3.85
C ARG A 61 -4.71 -4.96 2.82
N LEU A 62 -5.04 -5.12 1.54
CA LEU A 62 -4.12 -4.81 0.45
C LEU A 62 -4.00 -3.29 0.30
N ILE A 63 -2.77 -2.79 0.35
CA ILE A 63 -2.42 -1.39 0.14
C ILE A 63 -1.64 -1.34 -1.15
N VAL A 64 -2.30 -0.99 -2.23
CA VAL A 64 -1.72 -1.00 -3.57
C VAL A 64 -1.00 0.32 -3.85
N LEU A 65 0.07 0.26 -4.67
CA LEU A 65 0.86 1.40 -5.12
C LEU A 65 1.35 1.15 -6.55
N GLY A 66 0.92 1.98 -7.50
CA GLY A 66 1.40 2.00 -8.87
C GLY A 66 2.64 2.89 -8.99
N GLU A 67 3.76 2.36 -9.44
CA GLU A 67 5.04 3.06 -9.59
C GLU A 67 5.43 3.05 -11.07
N HIS A 68 5.26 4.20 -11.74
CA HIS A 68 5.51 4.31 -13.17
C HIS A 68 6.99 4.59 -13.42
N VAL A 69 7.65 3.64 -14.12
CA VAL A 69 9.08 3.72 -14.45
C VAL A 69 9.32 4.52 -15.71
N ASP A 70 10.48 5.18 -15.80
CA ASP A 70 10.81 6.13 -16.90
C ASP A 70 11.55 5.51 -18.10
N TYR A 71 12.02 4.27 -18.02
CA TYR A 71 12.82 3.68 -19.11
C TYR A 71 12.01 3.28 -20.36
N TRP A 72 10.69 3.48 -20.34
CA TRP A 72 9.80 3.36 -21.49
C TRP A 72 9.54 4.70 -22.22
N ASP A 73 9.87 5.84 -21.59
CA ASP A 73 9.48 7.17 -22.07
C ASP A 73 9.99 7.53 -23.47
N ASP A 74 11.14 6.95 -23.88
CA ASP A 74 11.76 7.20 -25.18
C ASP A 74 11.23 6.25 -26.29
N GLN A 75 10.23 5.41 -26.00
CA GLN A 75 9.68 4.43 -26.95
C GLN A 75 8.37 4.90 -27.61
N GLY A 76 8.26 6.18 -27.91
CA GLY A 76 7.15 6.79 -28.66
C GLY A 76 6.03 7.38 -27.82
N TRP A 77 6.01 7.14 -26.50
CA TRP A 77 5.08 7.76 -25.56
C TRP A 77 5.79 8.09 -24.25
N LYS A 78 5.66 9.33 -23.80
CA LYS A 78 6.15 9.73 -22.50
C LYS A 78 5.02 9.61 -21.48
N ASP A 79 5.22 8.75 -20.50
CA ASP A 79 4.28 8.56 -19.40
C ASP A 79 4.32 9.77 -18.45
N LYS A 80 3.20 10.47 -18.29
CA LYS A 80 3.10 11.68 -17.44
C LYS A 80 3.24 11.37 -15.93
N TYR A 81 3.19 10.10 -15.55
CA TYR A 81 3.33 9.64 -14.17
C TYR A 81 4.70 9.04 -13.86
N SER A 82 5.54 8.81 -14.90
CA SER A 82 6.87 8.24 -14.73
C SER A 82 7.78 9.13 -13.89
N ASP A 83 8.61 8.48 -13.08
CA ASP A 83 9.66 9.14 -12.31
C ASP A 83 10.87 8.20 -12.19
N HIS A 84 12.06 8.75 -12.41
CA HIS A 84 13.33 8.01 -12.31
C HIS A 84 13.54 7.36 -10.93
N ASN A 85 13.00 7.94 -9.87
CA ASN A 85 13.09 7.35 -8.53
C ASN A 85 12.37 5.98 -8.44
N PHE A 86 11.32 5.75 -9.22
CA PHE A 86 10.66 4.44 -9.27
C PHE A 86 11.48 3.42 -10.05
N THR A 87 12.16 3.84 -11.12
CA THR A 87 13.15 2.99 -11.80
C THR A 87 14.27 2.57 -10.86
N VAL A 88 14.85 3.51 -10.11
CA VAL A 88 15.87 3.22 -9.10
C VAL A 88 15.35 2.31 -8.00
N ARG A 89 14.12 2.54 -7.51
CA ARG A 89 13.49 1.67 -6.50
C ARG A 89 13.32 0.24 -7.03
N GLN A 90 12.88 0.08 -8.26
CA GLN A 90 12.76 -1.21 -8.93
C GLN A 90 14.11 -1.93 -9.07
N GLN A 91 15.15 -1.21 -9.50
CA GLN A 91 16.50 -1.76 -9.62
C GLN A 91 17.04 -2.26 -8.28
N ASN A 92 16.83 -1.49 -7.22
CA ASN A 92 17.21 -1.90 -5.86
C ASN A 92 16.46 -3.16 -5.41
N TYR A 93 15.18 -3.36 -5.81
CA TYR A 93 14.48 -4.62 -5.60
C TYR A 93 15.08 -5.77 -6.41
N ALA A 94 15.43 -5.52 -7.67
CA ALA A 94 16.09 -6.52 -8.52
C ALA A 94 17.40 -7.01 -7.88
N ASP A 95 18.23 -6.10 -7.38
CA ASP A 95 19.46 -6.43 -6.66
C ASP A 95 19.18 -7.20 -5.36
N LYS A 96 18.23 -6.73 -4.54
CA LYS A 96 17.87 -7.36 -3.28
C LYS A 96 17.37 -8.77 -3.45
N LEU A 97 16.52 -8.99 -4.45
CA LEU A 97 15.88 -10.28 -4.75
C LEU A 97 16.70 -11.14 -5.70
N LYS A 98 17.91 -10.67 -6.10
CA LYS A 98 18.85 -11.36 -7.01
C LYS A 98 18.24 -11.73 -8.36
N LEU A 99 17.47 -10.81 -8.91
CA LEU A 99 16.91 -10.96 -10.25
C LEU A 99 17.98 -10.67 -11.30
N LYS A 100 17.80 -11.22 -12.49
CA LYS A 100 18.74 -10.98 -13.61
C LYS A 100 18.65 -9.57 -14.17
N SER A 101 17.45 -8.98 -14.12
CA SER A 101 17.15 -7.62 -14.60
C SER A 101 15.82 -7.13 -14.04
N SER A 102 15.60 -5.81 -14.06
CA SER A 102 14.29 -5.20 -13.91
C SER A 102 13.46 -5.44 -15.17
N TYR A 103 12.13 -5.51 -15.03
CA TYR A 103 11.18 -5.68 -16.13
C TYR A 103 9.81 -5.12 -15.76
N THR A 104 8.95 -4.82 -16.72
CA THR A 104 7.56 -4.47 -16.49
C THR A 104 6.61 -5.42 -17.26
N PRO A 105 5.40 -5.65 -16.72
CA PRO A 105 4.94 -5.28 -15.39
C PRO A 105 5.56 -6.18 -14.31
N GLN A 106 6.07 -5.59 -13.23
CA GLN A 106 6.63 -6.32 -12.10
C GLN A 106 5.85 -5.98 -10.83
N MET A 107 5.42 -7.00 -10.09
CA MET A 107 4.74 -6.84 -8.80
C MET A 107 5.66 -7.27 -7.67
N VAL A 108 5.76 -6.43 -6.63
CA VAL A 108 6.49 -6.74 -5.39
C VAL A 108 5.51 -6.66 -4.22
N ILE A 109 5.41 -7.75 -3.46
CA ILE A 109 4.48 -7.89 -2.35
C ILE A 109 5.26 -7.88 -1.04
N ASP A 110 4.94 -6.93 -0.17
CA ASP A 110 5.60 -6.69 1.12
C ASP A 110 7.14 -6.63 1.04
N GLY A 111 7.70 -6.19 -0.09
CA GLY A 111 9.15 -6.13 -0.32
C GLY A 111 9.84 -7.50 -0.30
N ALA A 112 9.10 -8.60 -0.32
CA ALA A 112 9.62 -9.94 -0.08
C ALA A 112 9.34 -10.95 -1.20
N VAL A 113 8.21 -10.83 -1.87
CA VAL A 113 7.81 -11.73 -2.95
C VAL A 113 7.66 -10.92 -4.22
N GLU A 114 8.38 -11.35 -5.26
CA GLU A 114 8.35 -10.74 -6.58
C GLU A 114 7.67 -11.69 -7.57
N SER A 115 6.94 -11.14 -8.54
CA SER A 115 6.35 -11.86 -9.65
C SER A 115 6.10 -10.94 -10.84
N SER A 116 5.82 -11.53 -12.01
CA SER A 116 5.16 -10.77 -13.07
C SER A 116 3.86 -10.16 -12.54
N GLY A 117 3.57 -8.89 -12.89
CA GLY A 117 2.33 -8.21 -12.52
C GLY A 117 1.07 -8.94 -12.99
N ASN A 118 1.20 -9.82 -13.97
CA ASN A 118 0.11 -10.64 -14.51
C ASN A 118 -0.03 -12.03 -13.84
N ASP A 119 0.88 -12.41 -12.95
CA ASP A 119 0.84 -13.72 -12.25
C ASP A 119 -0.09 -13.65 -11.02
N ARG A 120 -1.39 -13.72 -11.28
CA ARG A 120 -2.45 -13.66 -10.26
C ARG A 120 -2.35 -14.80 -9.24
N GLN A 121 -1.89 -15.99 -9.66
CA GLN A 121 -1.78 -17.15 -8.77
C GLN A 121 -0.67 -16.92 -7.74
N ARG A 122 0.51 -16.50 -8.18
CA ARG A 122 1.64 -16.21 -7.30
C ARG A 122 1.33 -15.04 -6.35
N ALA A 123 0.65 -14.01 -6.84
CA ALA A 123 0.18 -12.89 -6.01
C ALA A 123 -0.78 -13.38 -4.92
N SER A 124 -1.79 -14.18 -5.25
CA SER A 124 -2.74 -14.73 -4.28
C SER A 124 -2.06 -15.57 -3.20
N GLN A 125 -1.10 -16.42 -3.57
CA GLN A 125 -0.31 -17.20 -2.60
C GLN A 125 0.49 -16.30 -1.66
N ALA A 126 1.08 -15.21 -2.20
CA ALA A 126 1.83 -14.26 -1.40
C ALA A 126 0.93 -13.51 -0.40
N PHE A 127 -0.29 -13.12 -0.79
CA PHE A 127 -1.26 -12.48 0.10
C PHE A 127 -1.67 -13.40 1.24
N GLU A 128 -1.98 -14.67 0.97
CA GLU A 128 -2.31 -15.64 2.00
C GLU A 128 -1.15 -15.88 2.98
N ASN A 129 0.07 -15.96 2.47
CA ASN A 129 1.26 -16.09 3.32
C ASN A 129 1.48 -14.86 4.19
N ALA A 130 1.26 -13.66 3.65
CA ALA A 130 1.42 -12.40 4.38
C ALA A 130 0.40 -12.24 5.52
N ARG A 131 -0.79 -12.85 5.41
CA ARG A 131 -1.85 -12.82 6.42
C ARG A 131 -1.40 -13.28 7.80
N THR A 132 -0.48 -14.23 7.87
CA THR A 132 0.02 -14.81 9.13
C THR A 132 1.30 -14.16 9.63
N GLN A 133 1.87 -13.22 8.88
CA GLN A 133 3.10 -12.54 9.28
C GLN A 133 2.80 -11.45 10.31
N PRO A 134 3.60 -11.36 11.40
CA PRO A 134 3.47 -10.26 12.34
C PRO A 134 3.67 -8.90 11.65
N LYS A 135 2.81 -7.95 11.95
CA LYS A 135 2.90 -6.58 11.44
C LYS A 135 3.08 -5.57 12.56
N VAL A 136 3.96 -4.62 12.33
CA VAL A 136 4.11 -3.44 13.20
C VAL A 136 2.90 -2.54 12.99
N ASN A 137 2.29 -2.10 14.09
CA ASN A 137 1.24 -1.10 14.00
C ASN A 137 1.83 0.22 13.46
N LEU A 138 1.22 0.77 12.42
CA LEU A 138 1.57 2.05 11.83
C LEU A 138 0.30 2.89 11.71
N GLN A 139 0.40 4.16 12.06
CA GLN A 139 -0.74 5.09 12.04
C GLN A 139 -0.36 6.37 11.29
N ILE A 140 -1.32 6.89 10.56
CA ILE A 140 -1.28 8.20 9.93
C ILE A 140 -2.30 9.06 10.66
N SER A 141 -1.90 10.23 11.15
CA SER A 141 -2.79 11.15 11.84
C SER A 141 -2.53 12.60 11.38
N SER A 142 -3.40 13.51 11.81
CA SER A 142 -3.30 14.94 11.54
C SER A 142 -3.08 15.31 10.08
N MET A 143 -3.68 14.54 9.14
CA MET A 143 -3.51 14.73 7.72
C MET A 143 -4.27 15.97 7.23
N LYS A 144 -3.53 16.93 6.62
CA LYS A 144 -4.06 18.18 6.07
C LYS A 144 -3.37 18.52 4.75
N LEU A 145 -4.16 18.91 3.75
CA LEU A 145 -3.67 19.50 2.50
C LEU A 145 -4.01 20.98 2.48
N GLU A 146 -2.97 21.84 2.51
CA GLU A 146 -3.11 23.28 2.50
C GLU A 146 -2.07 23.87 1.53
N ASN A 147 -2.50 24.76 0.62
CA ASN A 147 -1.64 25.46 -0.35
C ASN A 147 -0.71 24.52 -1.14
N GLY A 148 -1.21 23.36 -1.58
CA GLY A 148 -0.44 22.38 -2.34
C GLY A 148 0.61 21.62 -1.50
N VAL A 149 0.53 21.68 -0.18
CA VAL A 149 1.39 20.94 0.75
C VAL A 149 0.54 20.04 1.64
N LEU A 150 0.74 18.74 1.49
CA LEU A 150 0.21 17.77 2.43
C LEU A 150 1.12 17.68 3.66
N ARG A 151 0.52 17.77 4.84
CA ARG A 151 1.18 17.52 6.12
C ARG A 151 0.49 16.35 6.80
N ALA A 152 1.28 15.48 7.43
CA ALA A 152 0.74 14.37 8.22
C ALA A 152 1.73 14.01 9.33
N HIS A 153 1.22 13.41 10.39
CA HIS A 153 2.00 12.78 11.43
C HIS A 153 1.97 11.26 11.27
N ILE A 154 3.14 10.63 11.35
CA ILE A 154 3.32 9.18 11.19
C ILE A 154 3.87 8.61 12.48
N GLU A 155 3.22 7.59 13.01
CA GLU A 155 3.66 6.86 14.20
C GLU A 155 3.71 5.37 13.96
N SER A 156 4.76 4.70 14.40
CA SER A 156 4.83 3.25 14.42
C SER A 156 5.00 2.71 15.83
N GLY A 157 4.55 1.49 16.07
CA GLY A 157 4.98 0.69 17.22
C GLY A 157 6.48 0.33 17.14
N PRO A 158 7.03 -0.29 18.19
CA PRO A 158 8.41 -0.76 18.19
C PRO A 158 8.67 -1.76 17.05
N VAL A 159 9.78 -1.54 16.32
CA VAL A 159 10.17 -2.39 15.19
C VAL A 159 11.01 -3.58 15.63
N PRO A 160 10.84 -4.78 15.04
CA PRO A 160 11.59 -5.98 15.44
C PRO A 160 13.07 -5.94 15.03
N ALA A 161 13.41 -5.16 14.03
CA ALA A 161 14.75 -4.89 13.52
C ALA A 161 14.85 -3.43 13.11
N SER A 162 16.06 -2.90 12.89
CA SER A 162 16.22 -1.56 12.33
C SER A 162 15.49 -1.47 10.99
N ALA A 163 14.74 -0.38 10.78
CA ALA A 163 13.90 -0.20 9.60
C ALA A 163 13.87 1.27 9.16
N ASP A 164 13.58 1.46 7.90
CA ASP A 164 13.29 2.76 7.30
C ASP A 164 11.78 2.97 7.26
N VAL A 165 11.34 4.20 7.50
CA VAL A 165 9.92 4.58 7.36
C VAL A 165 9.78 5.38 6.07
N PHE A 166 8.96 4.88 5.17
CA PHE A 166 8.66 5.51 3.89
C PHE A 166 7.22 6.03 3.85
N VAL A 167 7.04 7.08 3.07
CA VAL A 167 5.73 7.68 2.82
C VAL A 167 5.59 7.98 1.33
N ALA A 168 4.51 7.51 0.74
CA ALA A 168 4.12 7.80 -0.63
C ALA A 168 2.82 8.61 -0.67
N LEU A 169 2.81 9.68 -1.43
CA LEU A 169 1.59 10.38 -1.83
C LEU A 169 1.20 9.85 -3.19
N ALA A 170 0.03 9.22 -3.27
CA ALA A 170 -0.45 8.62 -4.49
C ALA A 170 -1.77 9.25 -4.94
N LEU A 171 -1.94 9.46 -6.24
CA LEU A 171 -3.26 9.76 -6.82
C LEU A 171 -4.16 8.55 -6.59
N ASP A 172 -5.36 8.80 -6.12
CA ASP A 172 -6.33 7.73 -5.85
C ASP A 172 -6.74 7.02 -7.13
N HIS A 173 -6.98 7.79 -8.18
CA HIS A 173 -7.36 7.33 -9.50
C HIS A 173 -6.90 8.30 -10.58
N ALA A 174 -6.55 7.80 -11.76
CA ALA A 174 -6.28 8.62 -12.93
C ALA A 174 -6.51 7.84 -14.23
N GLU A 175 -6.73 8.60 -15.29
CA GLU A 175 -6.97 8.10 -16.64
C GLU A 175 -6.05 8.76 -17.66
N SER A 176 -5.71 8.03 -18.70
CA SER A 176 -4.89 8.53 -19.79
C SER A 176 -5.38 8.03 -21.15
N GLN A 177 -5.49 8.92 -22.10
CA GLN A 177 -5.63 8.56 -23.50
C GLN A 177 -4.23 8.53 -24.13
N VAL A 178 -3.70 7.34 -24.34
CA VAL A 178 -2.39 7.17 -24.97
C VAL A 178 -2.50 7.39 -26.48
N LEU A 179 -1.74 8.35 -27.00
CA LEU A 179 -1.89 8.75 -28.40
C LEU A 179 -0.89 8.07 -29.35
N ARG A 180 0.23 7.53 -28.81
CA ARG A 180 1.35 6.95 -29.58
C ARG A 180 2.04 5.86 -28.77
N GLY A 181 3.08 5.23 -29.36
CA GLY A 181 3.81 4.13 -28.73
C GLY A 181 3.03 2.81 -28.80
N GLU A 182 3.46 1.82 -28.03
CA GLU A 182 2.89 0.47 -28.08
C GLU A 182 1.41 0.42 -27.65
N ASN A 183 0.99 1.30 -26.76
CA ASN A 183 -0.41 1.43 -26.30
C ASN A 183 -1.17 2.55 -27.02
N GLY A 184 -0.68 3.02 -28.18
CA GLY A 184 -1.32 4.07 -28.97
C GLY A 184 -2.79 3.74 -29.30
N GLY A 185 -3.70 4.69 -29.03
CA GLY A 185 -5.15 4.55 -29.22
C GLY A 185 -5.89 3.96 -28.02
N HIS A 186 -5.21 3.47 -26.98
CA HIS A 186 -5.85 2.89 -25.80
C HIS A 186 -6.16 3.96 -24.76
N HIS A 187 -7.27 3.76 -24.07
CA HIS A 187 -7.62 4.44 -22.82
C HIS A 187 -7.16 3.58 -21.65
N LEU A 188 -6.31 4.12 -20.79
CA LEU A 188 -5.75 3.44 -19.64
C LEU A 188 -6.29 4.05 -18.35
N GLU A 189 -6.59 3.19 -17.38
CA GLU A 189 -7.03 3.57 -16.04
C GLU A 189 -6.03 3.07 -15.01
N HIS A 190 -5.66 3.93 -14.07
CA HIS A 190 -4.67 3.64 -13.04
C HIS A 190 -5.23 3.92 -11.64
N VAL A 191 -4.70 3.24 -10.64
CA VAL A 191 -5.05 3.40 -9.23
C VAL A 191 -3.79 3.58 -8.38
N ALA A 192 -3.91 4.37 -7.33
CA ALA A 192 -2.84 4.58 -6.36
C ALA A 192 -1.48 4.95 -6.99
N ILE A 193 -1.50 5.86 -7.97
CA ILE A 193 -0.31 6.24 -8.74
C ILE A 193 0.61 7.07 -7.84
N ALA A 194 1.80 6.58 -7.53
CA ALA A 194 2.81 7.28 -6.76
C ALA A 194 3.22 8.60 -7.45
N ARG A 195 3.10 9.72 -6.74
CA ARG A 195 3.53 11.05 -7.21
C ARG A 195 4.72 11.59 -6.43
N THR A 196 4.80 11.21 -5.17
CA THR A 196 5.91 11.59 -4.28
C THR A 196 6.21 10.41 -3.39
N PHE A 197 7.49 10.07 -3.29
CA PHE A 197 7.98 8.99 -2.46
C PHE A 197 9.15 9.49 -1.63
N VAL A 198 9.04 9.45 -0.30
CA VAL A 198 10.08 9.97 0.59
C VAL A 198 10.34 9.03 1.74
N LYS A 199 11.58 9.05 2.20
CA LYS A 199 11.97 8.43 3.47
C LYS A 199 11.70 9.44 4.59
N ALA A 200 10.71 9.13 5.43
CA ALA A 200 10.33 9.97 6.58
C ALA A 200 11.34 9.87 7.73
N GLY A 201 11.99 8.70 7.88
CA GLY A 201 13.00 8.51 8.92
C GLY A 201 13.43 7.06 9.08
N LYS A 202 14.01 6.78 10.25
CA LYS A 202 14.47 5.44 10.65
C LYS A 202 13.97 5.10 12.05
N ALA A 203 13.68 3.83 12.29
CA ALA A 203 13.47 3.26 13.60
C ALA A 203 14.58 2.26 13.91
N SER A 204 15.15 2.32 15.13
CA SER A 204 16.10 1.33 15.59
C SER A 204 15.36 0.12 16.19
N LYS A 205 16.00 -1.05 16.21
CA LYS A 205 15.42 -2.25 16.80
C LYS A 205 14.85 -1.97 18.20
N GLY A 206 13.62 -2.38 18.45
CA GLY A 206 12.92 -2.20 19.72
C GLY A 206 12.39 -0.80 19.99
N THR A 207 12.55 0.17 19.06
CA THR A 207 12.05 1.53 19.22
C THR A 207 10.87 1.81 18.26
N ALA A 208 9.99 2.70 18.70
CA ALA A 208 8.96 3.28 17.87
C ALA A 208 9.52 4.42 16.99
N PHE A 209 8.83 4.73 15.91
CA PHE A 209 9.04 5.94 15.12
C PHE A 209 7.88 6.92 15.35
N ALA A 210 8.19 8.19 15.43
CA ALA A 210 7.20 9.28 15.36
C ALA A 210 7.82 10.46 14.59
N GLY A 211 7.08 11.02 13.65
CA GLY A 211 7.59 12.15 12.86
C GLY A 211 6.56 12.77 11.93
N ASP A 212 6.77 14.06 11.64
CA ASP A 212 5.95 14.81 10.71
C ASP A 212 6.52 14.76 9.30
N VAL A 213 5.66 14.64 8.32
CA VAL A 213 6.01 14.68 6.91
C VAL A 213 5.35 15.86 6.20
N LYS A 214 6.04 16.36 5.16
CA LYS A 214 5.54 17.42 4.27
C LYS A 214 5.79 16.98 2.84
N LEU A 215 4.73 16.84 2.05
CA LEU A 215 4.78 16.38 0.68
C LEU A 215 4.14 17.42 -0.24
N LYS A 216 4.75 17.65 -1.38
CA LYS A 216 4.12 18.48 -2.42
C LYS A 216 2.99 17.70 -3.05
N ALA A 217 1.84 18.33 -3.19
CA ALA A 217 0.66 17.82 -3.87
C ALA A 217 0.15 18.89 -4.83
N HIS A 218 -0.37 18.46 -5.96
CA HIS A 218 -1.02 19.36 -6.92
C HIS A 218 -2.54 19.21 -6.76
N PRO A 219 -3.23 20.20 -6.20
CA PRO A 219 -4.68 20.09 -5.94
C PRO A 219 -5.52 19.80 -7.19
N SER A 220 -5.02 20.17 -8.37
CA SER A 220 -5.65 19.89 -9.66
C SER A 220 -5.53 18.47 -10.15
N ASP A 221 -4.66 17.65 -9.56
CA ASP A 221 -4.40 16.28 -10.03
C ASP A 221 -5.50 15.30 -9.60
N GLY A 222 -6.31 15.62 -8.60
CA GLY A 222 -7.42 14.79 -8.11
C GLY A 222 -7.26 14.37 -6.64
N PRO A 223 -8.10 13.43 -6.16
CA PRO A 223 -8.01 12.94 -4.81
C PRO A 223 -6.71 12.16 -4.60
N TYR A 224 -6.16 12.30 -3.39
CA TYR A 224 -4.94 11.62 -2.99
C TYR A 224 -5.19 10.63 -1.88
N ARG A 225 -4.34 9.60 -1.81
CA ARG A 225 -4.13 8.77 -0.63
C ARG A 225 -2.70 8.90 -0.15
N LEU A 226 -2.52 8.91 1.16
CA LEU A 226 -1.21 8.82 1.81
C LEU A 226 -0.99 7.38 2.23
N ILE A 227 0.11 6.80 1.77
CA ILE A 227 0.54 5.45 2.12
C ILE A 227 1.82 5.57 2.92
N ALA A 228 1.87 4.97 4.10
CA ALA A 228 3.09 4.90 4.91
C ALA A 228 3.43 3.44 5.18
N PHE A 229 4.71 3.11 5.20
CA PHE A 229 5.15 1.76 5.55
C PHE A 229 6.54 1.74 6.20
N VAL A 230 6.77 0.70 6.99
CA VAL A 230 8.02 0.39 7.67
C VAL A 230 8.69 -0.73 6.91
N GLN A 231 9.87 -0.47 6.37
CA GLN A 231 10.62 -1.40 5.54
C GLN A 231 12.00 -1.68 6.11
N GLU A 232 12.41 -2.93 6.16
CA GLU A 232 13.78 -3.32 6.51
C GLU A 232 14.79 -2.67 5.54
N PRO A 233 16.03 -2.40 5.98
CA PRO A 233 17.03 -1.71 5.16
C PRO A 233 17.29 -2.42 3.82
N ASN A 234 17.76 -1.65 2.84
CA ASN A 234 18.09 -2.13 1.50
C ASN A 234 16.90 -2.85 0.83
N GLN A 235 15.72 -2.21 0.90
CA GLN A 235 14.48 -2.74 0.34
C GLN A 235 14.17 -4.18 0.77
N GLY A 236 14.37 -4.44 2.07
CA GLY A 236 13.94 -5.70 2.68
C GLY A 236 12.43 -5.76 2.87
N LYS A 237 11.98 -6.63 3.74
CA LYS A 237 10.55 -6.84 4.01
C LYS A 237 9.87 -5.59 4.55
N ILE A 238 8.63 -5.35 4.11
CA ILE A 238 7.73 -4.38 4.69
C ILE A 238 7.02 -5.03 5.88
N VAL A 239 7.30 -4.53 7.06
CA VAL A 239 6.86 -5.12 8.34
C VAL A 239 5.66 -4.39 8.96
N GLY A 240 5.20 -3.32 8.37
CA GLY A 240 4.01 -2.57 8.80
C GLY A 240 3.62 -1.53 7.76
N ALA A 241 2.33 -1.27 7.60
CA ALA A 241 1.85 -0.26 6.66
C ALA A 241 0.50 0.33 7.10
N ALA A 242 0.22 1.53 6.60
CA ALA A 242 -1.05 2.22 6.76
C ALA A 242 -1.38 3.01 5.49
N VAL A 243 -2.67 3.19 5.23
CA VAL A 243 -3.18 4.05 4.16
C VAL A 243 -4.31 4.92 4.68
N GLN A 244 -4.31 6.17 4.27
CA GLN A 244 -5.40 7.11 4.55
C GLN A 244 -5.70 7.93 3.31
N SER A 245 -6.98 7.94 2.88
CA SER A 245 -7.45 8.78 1.78
C SER A 245 -7.67 10.21 2.27
N LEU A 246 -7.30 11.19 1.45
CA LEU A 246 -7.78 12.56 1.61
C LEU A 246 -9.22 12.59 1.11
N GLY A 247 -10.16 12.82 2.03
CA GLY A 247 -11.55 13.07 1.65
C GLY A 247 -11.65 14.28 0.72
N THR A 248 -12.56 14.22 -0.23
CA THR A 248 -12.87 15.31 -1.18
C THR A 248 -13.50 16.55 -0.50
N GLU A 249 -13.63 16.56 0.80
CA GLU A 249 -14.15 17.71 1.53
C GLU A 249 -13.08 18.80 1.66
N LYS A 250 -13.32 19.92 0.96
CA LYS A 250 -12.68 21.24 1.05
C LYS A 250 -11.62 21.62 0.00
N LEU A 251 -11.88 21.33 -1.27
CA LEU A 251 -11.24 22.11 -2.33
C LEU A 251 -12.02 23.39 -2.72
N HIS A 252 -13.13 23.68 -2.04
CA HIS A 252 -13.96 24.87 -2.28
C HIS A 252 -14.07 25.72 -1.02
N GLN A 253 -13.04 26.51 -0.69
CA GLN A 253 -13.20 27.79 0.01
C GLN A 253 -11.87 28.53 0.00
N GLY A 254 -11.76 29.44 -0.93
CA GLY A 254 -10.70 30.45 -1.05
C GLY A 254 -11.02 31.38 -2.20
N ASN A 255 -12.10 32.14 -2.05
CA ASN A 255 -12.25 33.42 -2.77
C ASN A 255 -11.50 34.50 -2.04
#